data_e1783f873878b80cf3bc16d537ea6ae3
#
_entry.id   e1783f873878b80cf3bc16d537ea6ae3
#
_cell.length_a   1.000
_cell.length_b   1.000
_cell.length_c   1.000
_cell.angle_alpha   90.00
_cell.angle_beta   90.00
_cell.angle_gamma   90.00
#
_symmetry.space_group_name_H-M   'P 1'
#
loop_
_entity.id
_entity.type
_entity.pdbx_description
1 polymer ?
#
loop_
_entity_poly.entity_id
_entity_poly.type
_entity_poly.pdbx_seq_one_letter_code
_entity_poly.pdbx_strand_id
1 'polypeptide(L)'
;MVAFHDASHRRHAAGFSADLTDPKRKKISESWFKRDTADYWRHARSYEIAKILGGQPGEKWLTVGDGRFGLDSIRLREAGVAEVMPTDISEDLLKAAQEQGLITRYRVENAERLTFPDHAFDFVFCKEAFHHFPRPMLALYEMLRVSTKGVILIEPNDRSRSVLRRAKAALNAVLGRRAHMDALSYEEDGNYIFSISRREIEKVALGLNMPQVAFKGFNDFYCAGVEFAAIDSALGKKMRRRIAFKDMLCSMGLDEPALLMAGLFHFPLGEREKAAMSAQGWQVVDLPRNPYHPD
;
A
#
# COMPACT_ATOMS: atom_id res chain seq x y z
N MET A 1 20.79 17.18 3.93
CA MET A 1 19.70 16.22 4.12
C MET A 1 18.31 16.87 3.97
N VAL A 2 18.01 17.96 4.67
CA VAL A 2 16.70 18.66 4.59
C VAL A 2 16.34 19.05 3.13
N ALA A 3 17.31 19.60 2.38
CA ALA A 3 17.09 20.01 1.00
C ALA A 3 16.68 18.88 0.03
N PHE A 4 17.14 17.64 0.29
CA PHE A 4 16.76 16.49 -0.55
C PHE A 4 15.29 16.11 -0.30
N HIS A 5 14.86 16.01 0.95
CA HIS A 5 13.46 15.64 1.30
C HIS A 5 12.46 16.66 0.75
N ASP A 6 12.75 17.95 0.93
CA ASP A 6 11.89 19.02 0.40
C ASP A 6 11.82 19.01 -1.13
N ALA A 7 12.94 18.71 -1.80
CA ALA A 7 12.98 18.62 -3.26
C ALA A 7 12.19 17.40 -3.76
N SER A 8 12.27 16.26 -3.05
CA SER A 8 11.51 15.07 -3.35
C SER A 8 10.00 15.32 -3.22
N HIS A 9 9.56 15.87 -2.09
CA HIS A 9 8.14 16.21 -1.87
C HIS A 9 7.60 17.15 -2.96
N ARG A 10 8.35 18.19 -3.34
CA ARG A 10 7.92 19.11 -4.41
C ARG A 10 7.81 18.42 -5.77
N ARG A 11 8.76 17.54 -6.11
CA ARG A 11 8.73 16.80 -7.39
C ARG A 11 7.55 15.83 -7.44
N HIS A 12 7.32 15.11 -6.35
CA HIS A 12 6.18 14.20 -6.24
C HIS A 12 4.85 14.93 -6.39
N ALA A 13 4.66 16.02 -5.63
CA ALA A 13 3.45 16.85 -5.74
C ALA A 13 3.24 17.39 -7.17
N ALA A 14 4.31 17.88 -7.84
CA ALA A 14 4.22 18.37 -9.21
C ALA A 14 3.88 17.28 -10.24
N GLY A 15 4.20 16.01 -9.96
CA GLY A 15 3.90 14.89 -10.84
C GLY A 15 2.40 14.67 -11.07
N PHE A 16 1.56 14.91 -10.05
CA PHE A 16 0.12 14.72 -10.14
C PHE A 16 -0.60 15.75 -11.01
N SER A 17 -0.10 16.98 -11.11
CA SER A 17 -0.70 18.01 -11.97
C SER A 17 -0.75 17.58 -13.44
N ALA A 18 0.19 16.76 -13.89
CA ALA A 18 0.21 16.23 -15.25
C ALA A 18 -0.94 15.24 -15.53
N ASP A 19 -1.49 14.58 -14.51
CA ASP A 19 -2.64 13.67 -14.67
C ASP A 19 -3.94 14.41 -15.02
N LEU A 20 -4.01 15.70 -14.75
CA LEU A 20 -5.12 16.57 -15.14
C LEU A 20 -4.94 17.21 -16.52
N THR A 21 -3.70 17.49 -16.93
CA THR A 21 -3.38 18.33 -18.08
C THR A 21 -2.88 17.58 -19.31
N ASP A 22 -2.10 16.49 -19.13
CA ASP A 22 -1.64 15.65 -20.24
C ASP A 22 -2.77 14.74 -20.73
N PRO A 23 -3.15 14.77 -22.03
CA PRO A 23 -4.31 14.01 -22.53
C PRO A 23 -4.19 12.50 -22.36
N LYS A 24 -2.97 11.93 -22.41
CA LYS A 24 -2.74 10.49 -22.24
C LYS A 24 -2.88 10.10 -20.78
N ARG A 25 -2.25 10.86 -19.88
CA ARG A 25 -2.32 10.65 -18.44
C ARG A 25 -3.75 10.84 -17.93
N LYS A 26 -4.45 11.87 -18.37
CA LYS A 26 -5.85 12.12 -18.05
C LYS A 26 -6.75 10.94 -18.45
N LYS A 27 -6.57 10.40 -19.65
CA LYS A 27 -7.33 9.22 -20.07
C LYS A 27 -7.09 7.99 -19.20
N ILE A 28 -5.86 7.81 -18.70
CA ILE A 28 -5.53 6.74 -17.76
C ILE A 28 -6.18 7.02 -16.40
N SER A 29 -6.08 8.24 -15.87
CA SER A 29 -6.66 8.59 -14.59
C SER A 29 -8.19 8.47 -14.57
N GLU A 30 -8.87 8.81 -15.66
CA GLU A 30 -10.32 8.59 -15.84
C GLU A 30 -10.69 7.10 -15.83
N SER A 31 -9.78 6.22 -16.26
CA SER A 31 -10.04 4.77 -16.26
C SER A 31 -10.04 4.15 -14.87
N TRP A 32 -9.42 4.76 -13.88
CA TRP A 32 -9.36 4.25 -12.50
C TRP A 32 -10.73 4.14 -11.82
N PHE A 33 -11.72 4.90 -12.33
CA PHE A 33 -13.11 4.84 -11.84
C PHE A 33 -13.94 3.75 -12.51
N LYS A 34 -13.46 3.13 -13.59
CA LYS A 34 -14.15 2.01 -14.26
C LYS A 34 -14.01 0.74 -13.43
N ARG A 35 -15.14 0.05 -13.21
CA ARG A 35 -15.20 -1.14 -12.35
C ARG A 35 -15.17 -2.48 -13.12
N ASP A 36 -15.26 -2.43 -14.41
CA ASP A 36 -15.30 -3.59 -15.31
C ASP A 36 -13.95 -3.93 -15.93
N THR A 37 -12.89 -3.21 -15.55
CA THR A 37 -11.55 -3.39 -16.10
C THR A 37 -10.72 -4.42 -15.35
N ALA A 38 -9.73 -4.97 -16.05
CA ALA A 38 -8.74 -5.85 -15.45
C ALA A 38 -7.90 -5.11 -14.37
N ASP A 39 -7.66 -3.81 -14.56
CA ASP A 39 -6.97 -2.97 -13.59
C ASP A 39 -7.79 -2.81 -12.30
N TYR A 40 -9.10 -2.56 -12.41
CA TYR A 40 -9.97 -2.55 -11.24
C TYR A 40 -9.90 -3.87 -10.46
N TRP A 41 -10.00 -5.00 -11.16
CA TRP A 41 -9.97 -6.32 -10.53
C TRP A 41 -8.66 -6.55 -9.75
N ARG A 42 -7.51 -6.14 -10.28
CA ARG A 42 -6.24 -6.35 -9.60
C ARG A 42 -6.11 -5.50 -8.33
N HIS A 43 -6.63 -4.27 -8.33
CA HIS A 43 -6.62 -3.39 -7.16
C HIS A 43 -7.70 -3.72 -6.12
N ALA A 44 -8.88 -4.19 -6.54
CA ALA A 44 -10.02 -4.46 -5.65
C ALA A 44 -9.66 -5.42 -4.50
N ARG A 45 -8.74 -6.36 -4.74
CA ARG A 45 -8.25 -7.33 -3.74
C ARG A 45 -7.59 -6.67 -2.52
N SER A 46 -7.09 -5.46 -2.69
CA SER A 46 -6.42 -4.72 -1.62
C SER A 46 -7.37 -4.20 -0.55
N TYR A 47 -8.64 -4.03 -0.89
CA TYR A 47 -9.63 -3.41 0.01
C TYR A 47 -10.48 -4.43 0.79
N GLU A 48 -10.28 -5.72 0.56
CA GLU A 48 -11.04 -6.77 1.27
C GLU A 48 -10.80 -6.77 2.77
N ILE A 49 -9.66 -6.29 3.23
CA ILE A 49 -9.35 -6.13 4.66
C ILE A 49 -10.35 -5.19 5.36
N ALA A 50 -10.87 -4.18 4.66
CA ALA A 50 -11.86 -3.27 5.20
C ALA A 50 -13.20 -3.97 5.53
N LYS A 51 -13.55 -5.05 4.83
CA LYS A 51 -14.74 -5.86 5.12
C LYS A 51 -14.60 -6.66 6.43
N ILE A 52 -13.37 -6.88 6.88
CA ILE A 52 -13.07 -7.61 8.12
C ILE A 52 -12.97 -6.64 9.30
N LEU A 53 -12.21 -5.56 9.11
CA LEU A 53 -11.85 -4.63 10.19
C LEU A 53 -12.82 -3.45 10.29
N GLY A 54 -13.50 -3.10 9.19
CA GLY A 54 -14.41 -1.97 9.08
C GLY A 54 -15.88 -2.34 9.40
N GLY A 55 -16.75 -1.34 9.25
CA GLY A 55 -18.21 -1.53 9.35
C GLY A 55 -18.78 -1.26 10.75
N GLN A 56 -17.98 -0.75 11.67
CA GLN A 56 -18.48 -0.30 12.96
C GLN A 56 -19.11 1.11 12.82
N PRO A 57 -20.29 1.37 13.44
CA PRO A 57 -20.88 2.70 13.42
C PRO A 57 -19.93 3.77 13.99
N GLY A 58 -19.75 4.87 13.24
CA GLY A 58 -18.88 5.99 13.65
C GLY A 58 -17.38 5.74 13.49
N GLU A 59 -16.98 4.63 12.89
CA GLU A 59 -15.58 4.30 12.64
C GLU A 59 -14.96 5.26 11.63
N LYS A 60 -13.76 5.73 11.93
CA LYS A 60 -13.03 6.74 11.15
C LYS A 60 -11.70 6.17 10.67
N TRP A 61 -11.51 6.14 9.37
CA TRP A 61 -10.24 5.75 8.76
C TRP A 61 -9.56 6.96 8.11
N LEU A 62 -8.23 6.91 8.07
CA LEU A 62 -7.39 7.84 7.33
C LEU A 62 -6.74 7.09 6.17
N THR A 63 -6.76 7.66 4.95
CA THR A 63 -5.86 7.21 3.88
C THR A 63 -4.68 8.16 3.75
N VAL A 64 -3.46 7.60 3.63
CA VAL A 64 -2.22 8.37 3.50
C VAL A 64 -1.57 8.05 2.16
N GLY A 65 -1.27 9.10 1.39
CA GLY A 65 -0.78 8.95 0.02
C GLY A 65 -1.88 8.61 -0.99
N ASP A 66 -3.09 9.13 -0.77
CA ASP A 66 -4.28 8.90 -1.60
C ASP A 66 -4.43 9.95 -2.72
N GLY A 67 -3.30 10.36 -3.29
CA GLY A 67 -3.23 11.42 -4.30
C GLY A 67 -3.95 11.12 -5.62
N ARG A 68 -4.35 9.87 -5.86
CA ARG A 68 -5.12 9.50 -7.05
C ARG A 68 -6.62 9.74 -6.87
N PHE A 69 -7.05 10.99 -6.78
CA PHE A 69 -8.45 11.41 -6.59
C PHE A 69 -9.11 10.87 -5.30
N GLY A 70 -8.34 10.52 -4.28
CA GLY A 70 -8.90 9.89 -3.09
C GLY A 70 -9.48 8.49 -3.37
N LEU A 71 -8.95 7.77 -4.36
CA LEU A 71 -9.51 6.51 -4.84
C LEU A 71 -9.50 5.43 -3.77
N ASP A 72 -8.46 5.38 -2.92
CA ASP A 72 -8.40 4.43 -1.81
C ASP A 72 -9.51 4.70 -0.80
N SER A 73 -9.78 5.98 -0.48
CA SER A 73 -10.88 6.36 0.42
C SER A 73 -12.24 6.00 -0.15
N ILE A 74 -12.45 6.18 -1.47
CA ILE A 74 -13.67 5.79 -2.17
C ILE A 74 -13.87 4.25 -2.06
N ARG A 75 -12.82 3.47 -2.32
CA ARG A 75 -12.88 2.01 -2.26
C ARG A 75 -13.11 1.46 -0.85
N LEU A 76 -12.50 2.07 0.16
CA LEU A 76 -12.74 1.71 1.56
C LEU A 76 -14.19 1.98 1.97
N ARG A 77 -14.77 3.10 1.55
CA ARG A 77 -16.19 3.40 1.78
C ARG A 77 -17.11 2.41 1.07
N GLU A 78 -16.81 2.04 -0.16
CA GLU A 78 -17.52 0.99 -0.89
C GLU A 78 -17.42 -0.38 -0.19
N ALA A 79 -16.31 -0.64 0.50
CA ALA A 79 -16.12 -1.87 1.28
C ALA A 79 -16.81 -1.83 2.65
N GLY A 80 -17.44 -0.70 3.04
CA GLY A 80 -18.26 -0.58 4.23
C GLY A 80 -17.70 0.30 5.35
N VAL A 81 -16.56 0.96 5.15
CA VAL A 81 -16.02 1.92 6.15
C VAL A 81 -16.89 3.18 6.17
N ALA A 82 -17.38 3.56 7.36
CA ALA A 82 -18.35 4.65 7.50
C ALA A 82 -17.77 6.03 7.12
N GLU A 83 -16.62 6.37 7.67
CA GLU A 83 -15.93 7.62 7.39
C GLU A 83 -14.49 7.38 6.99
N VAL A 84 -14.07 7.97 5.87
CA VAL A 84 -12.67 7.94 5.43
C VAL A 84 -12.22 9.37 5.09
N MET A 85 -11.08 9.77 5.62
CA MET A 85 -10.42 11.03 5.34
C MET A 85 -9.25 10.78 4.38
N PRO A 86 -9.36 11.16 3.10
CA PRO A 86 -8.23 11.06 2.17
C PRO A 86 -7.21 12.17 2.43
N THR A 87 -5.92 11.79 2.39
CA THR A 87 -4.80 12.73 2.51
C THR A 87 -3.70 12.43 1.51
N ASP A 88 -3.08 13.48 1.02
CA ASP A 88 -1.89 13.41 0.18
C ASP A 88 -1.07 14.70 0.37
N ILE A 89 0.19 14.68 -0.08
CA ILE A 89 1.04 15.87 -0.10
C ILE A 89 0.67 16.82 -1.25
N SER A 90 0.03 16.30 -2.31
CA SER A 90 -0.50 17.06 -3.44
C SER A 90 -1.99 17.32 -3.29
N GLU A 91 -2.39 18.57 -3.50
CA GLU A 91 -3.79 18.98 -3.46
C GLU A 91 -4.53 18.67 -4.75
N ASP A 92 -3.86 18.74 -5.90
CA ASP A 92 -4.47 18.90 -7.22
C ASP A 92 -5.57 17.88 -7.54
N LEU A 93 -5.28 16.59 -7.40
CA LEU A 93 -6.24 15.54 -7.73
C LEU A 93 -7.31 15.36 -6.64
N LEU A 94 -6.98 15.61 -5.37
CA LEU A 94 -7.96 15.56 -4.27
C LEU A 94 -8.98 16.70 -4.40
N LYS A 95 -8.51 17.91 -4.76
CA LYS A 95 -9.37 19.05 -5.05
C LYS A 95 -10.29 18.75 -6.24
N ALA A 96 -9.73 18.26 -7.34
CA ALA A 96 -10.51 17.86 -8.50
C ALA A 96 -11.57 16.79 -8.17
N ALA A 97 -11.24 15.83 -7.30
CA ALA A 97 -12.19 14.82 -6.82
C ALA A 97 -13.32 15.42 -5.99
N GLN A 98 -13.01 16.39 -5.13
CA GLN A 98 -14.03 17.10 -4.35
C GLN A 98 -14.94 17.95 -5.24
N GLU A 99 -14.39 18.69 -6.20
CA GLU A 99 -15.14 19.48 -7.16
C GLU A 99 -16.09 18.62 -8.03
N GLN A 100 -15.69 17.38 -8.32
CA GLN A 100 -16.50 16.38 -9.02
C GLN A 100 -17.50 15.65 -8.11
N GLY A 101 -17.51 15.91 -6.81
CA GLY A 101 -18.37 15.23 -5.83
C GLY A 101 -18.01 13.78 -5.54
N LEU A 102 -16.82 13.32 -5.93
CA LEU A 102 -16.32 11.95 -5.67
C LEU A 102 -15.97 11.74 -4.20
N ILE A 103 -15.41 12.78 -3.58
CA ILE A 103 -15.14 12.83 -2.14
C ILE A 103 -15.77 14.11 -1.56
N THR A 104 -16.11 14.07 -0.27
CA THR A 104 -16.75 15.22 0.42
C THR A 104 -15.74 16.16 1.07
N ARG A 105 -14.60 15.62 1.45
CA ARG A 105 -13.53 16.33 2.17
C ARG A 105 -12.19 15.65 1.91
N TYR A 106 -11.11 16.39 2.06
CA TYR A 106 -9.73 15.92 2.05
C TYR A 106 -8.85 16.83 2.92
N ARG A 107 -7.61 16.42 3.16
CA ARG A 107 -6.59 17.30 3.71
C ARG A 107 -5.27 17.10 2.97
N VAL A 108 -4.55 18.21 2.80
CA VAL A 108 -3.15 18.18 2.33
C VAL A 108 -2.27 17.93 3.54
N GLU A 109 -1.56 16.80 3.53
CA GLU A 109 -0.74 16.37 4.67
C GLU A 109 0.60 15.80 4.19
N ASN A 110 1.63 16.06 4.96
CA ASN A 110 2.90 15.35 4.82
C ASN A 110 2.86 14.10 5.72
N ALA A 111 2.92 12.92 5.12
CA ALA A 111 2.88 11.64 5.84
C ALA A 111 3.94 11.53 6.96
N GLU A 112 5.10 12.21 6.80
CA GLU A 112 6.18 12.21 7.77
C GLU A 112 5.94 13.17 8.96
N ARG A 113 4.87 13.96 8.90
CA ARG A 113 4.46 14.92 9.94
C ARG A 113 2.96 15.23 9.77
N LEU A 114 2.11 14.31 10.19
CA LEU A 114 0.67 14.50 10.16
C LEU A 114 0.22 15.55 11.19
N THR A 115 -0.66 16.46 10.77
CA THR A 115 -1.15 17.53 11.66
C THR A 115 -2.35 17.12 12.53
N PHE A 116 -2.79 15.88 12.42
CA PHE A 116 -3.85 15.31 13.26
C PHE A 116 -3.35 15.05 14.69
N PRO A 117 -4.23 15.16 15.69
CA PRO A 117 -3.92 14.76 17.06
C PRO A 117 -3.67 13.23 17.14
N ASP A 118 -3.07 12.81 18.24
CA ASP A 118 -2.92 11.40 18.57
C ASP A 118 -4.30 10.72 18.61
N HIS A 119 -4.37 9.48 18.12
CA HIS A 119 -5.58 8.66 18.19
C HIS A 119 -6.81 9.28 17.52
N ALA A 120 -6.64 10.09 16.47
CA ALA A 120 -7.73 10.75 15.75
C ALA A 120 -8.58 9.80 14.88
N PHE A 121 -8.04 8.65 14.52
CA PHE A 121 -8.65 7.67 13.62
C PHE A 121 -8.60 6.26 14.22
N ASP A 122 -9.54 5.40 13.81
CA ASP A 122 -9.49 3.99 14.20
C ASP A 122 -8.37 3.27 13.47
N PHE A 123 -8.34 3.37 12.15
CA PHE A 123 -7.30 2.79 11.31
C PHE A 123 -6.70 3.82 10.36
N VAL A 124 -5.43 3.61 10.04
CA VAL A 124 -4.75 4.29 8.93
C VAL A 124 -4.44 3.29 7.84
N PHE A 125 -4.75 3.63 6.60
CA PHE A 125 -4.53 2.82 5.42
C PHE A 125 -3.56 3.54 4.48
N CYS A 126 -2.49 2.87 4.07
CA CYS A 126 -1.52 3.38 3.10
C CYS A 126 -1.22 2.29 2.08
N LYS A 127 -1.46 2.59 0.80
CA LYS A 127 -1.33 1.62 -0.27
C LYS A 127 -0.52 2.18 -1.43
N GLU A 128 0.58 1.50 -1.74
CA GLU A 128 1.48 1.84 -2.84
C GLU A 128 1.88 3.33 -2.85
N ALA A 129 2.11 3.88 -1.64
CA ALA A 129 2.53 5.26 -1.41
C ALA A 129 3.74 5.36 -0.47
N PHE A 130 3.84 4.45 0.49
CA PHE A 130 4.89 4.43 1.50
C PHE A 130 6.31 4.38 0.91
N HIS A 131 6.48 3.64 -0.19
CA HIS A 131 7.77 3.51 -0.87
C HIS A 131 8.21 4.79 -1.60
N HIS A 132 7.33 5.77 -1.78
CA HIS A 132 7.64 7.10 -2.31
C HIS A 132 8.12 8.09 -1.26
N PHE A 133 7.89 7.80 0.03
CA PHE A 133 8.24 8.73 1.09
C PHE A 133 9.76 8.77 1.29
N PRO A 134 10.39 9.95 1.38
CA PRO A 134 11.83 10.07 1.61
C PRO A 134 12.28 9.44 2.94
N ARG A 135 11.41 9.46 3.96
CA ARG A 135 11.66 8.87 5.28
C ARG A 135 10.48 8.01 5.72
N PRO A 136 10.25 6.86 5.06
CA PRO A 136 9.03 6.08 5.23
C PRO A 136 8.79 5.62 6.67
N MET A 137 9.84 5.33 7.44
CA MET A 137 9.68 4.93 8.84
C MET A 137 9.14 6.06 9.71
N LEU A 138 9.47 7.34 9.44
CA LEU A 138 8.81 8.45 10.13
C LEU A 138 7.32 8.50 9.82
N ALA A 139 6.95 8.29 8.56
CA ALA A 139 5.54 8.23 8.17
C ALA A 139 4.82 7.07 8.88
N LEU A 140 5.45 5.90 9.02
CA LEU A 140 4.86 4.78 9.76
C LEU A 140 4.61 5.14 11.23
N TYR A 141 5.56 5.78 11.91
CA TYR A 141 5.37 6.22 13.29
C TYR A 141 4.27 7.28 13.42
N GLU A 142 4.15 8.19 12.47
CA GLU A 142 3.05 9.17 12.43
C GLU A 142 1.68 8.49 12.20
N MET A 143 1.61 7.54 11.25
CA MET A 143 0.40 6.75 11.03
C MET A 143 -0.02 5.96 12.28
N LEU A 144 0.94 5.38 13.00
CA LEU A 144 0.69 4.68 14.27
C LEU A 144 0.24 5.65 15.35
N ARG A 145 0.85 6.84 15.47
CA ARG A 145 0.47 7.86 16.45
C ARG A 145 -0.98 8.31 16.30
N VAL A 146 -1.42 8.54 15.07
CA VAL A 146 -2.79 9.04 14.81
C VAL A 146 -3.85 7.94 14.79
N SER A 147 -3.48 6.66 14.86
CA SER A 147 -4.41 5.53 14.88
C SER A 147 -4.69 5.04 16.32
N THR A 148 -5.93 4.59 16.58
CA THR A 148 -6.30 3.94 17.85
C THR A 148 -6.25 2.42 17.76
N LYS A 149 -6.59 1.84 16.61
CA LYS A 149 -6.65 0.39 16.43
C LYS A 149 -5.45 -0.16 15.64
N GLY A 150 -4.97 0.58 14.63
CA GLY A 150 -3.79 0.13 13.89
C GLY A 150 -3.60 0.74 12.53
N VAL A 151 -2.60 0.22 11.82
CA VAL A 151 -2.17 0.67 10.49
C VAL A 151 -2.18 -0.51 9.54
N ILE A 152 -2.69 -0.29 8.33
CA ILE A 152 -2.65 -1.24 7.21
C ILE A 152 -1.76 -0.67 6.12
N LEU A 153 -0.68 -1.37 5.81
CA LEU A 153 0.22 -1.06 4.70
C LEU A 153 0.04 -2.06 3.56
N ILE A 154 0.09 -1.61 2.32
CA ILE A 154 0.12 -2.46 1.12
C ILE A 154 1.20 -1.93 0.21
N GLU A 155 2.35 -2.62 0.17
CA GLU A 155 3.55 -2.07 -0.43
C GLU A 155 4.36 -3.13 -1.20
N PRO A 156 5.28 -2.74 -2.08
CA PRO A 156 6.24 -3.65 -2.68
C PRO A 156 6.95 -4.48 -1.61
N ASN A 157 6.96 -5.79 -1.80
CA ASN A 157 7.62 -6.72 -0.89
C ASN A 157 9.13 -6.79 -1.15
N ASP A 158 9.95 -6.70 -0.11
CA ASP A 158 11.37 -7.04 -0.20
C ASP A 158 11.54 -8.55 -0.42
N ARG A 159 11.78 -8.92 -1.66
CA ARG A 159 11.88 -10.32 -2.10
C ARG A 159 13.29 -10.88 -1.94
N SER A 160 13.96 -10.55 -0.85
CA SER A 160 15.34 -10.96 -0.57
C SER A 160 15.54 -12.47 -0.44
N ARG A 161 14.48 -13.20 -0.07
CA ARG A 161 14.51 -14.67 0.07
C ARG A 161 14.14 -15.42 -1.20
N SER A 162 13.69 -14.74 -2.28
CA SER A 162 13.32 -15.39 -3.53
C SER A 162 14.49 -16.21 -4.12
N VAL A 163 14.30 -17.50 -4.23
CA VAL A 163 15.29 -18.43 -4.82
C VAL A 163 15.56 -18.07 -6.27
N LEU A 164 14.52 -17.75 -7.02
CA LEU A 164 14.64 -17.36 -8.44
C LEU A 164 15.44 -16.05 -8.63
N ARG A 165 15.22 -15.04 -7.78
CA ARG A 165 16.01 -13.80 -7.82
C ARG A 165 17.47 -14.05 -7.47
N ARG A 166 17.72 -14.85 -6.45
CA ARG A 166 19.09 -15.22 -6.04
C ARG A 166 19.80 -16.01 -7.12
N ALA A 167 19.13 -16.99 -7.73
CA ALA A 167 19.68 -17.75 -8.86
C ALA A 167 19.99 -16.86 -10.06
N LYS A 168 19.08 -15.94 -10.41
CA LYS A 168 19.32 -14.95 -11.46
C LYS A 168 20.49 -14.03 -11.15
N ALA A 169 20.62 -13.58 -9.90
CA ALA A 169 21.73 -12.73 -9.46
C ALA A 169 23.06 -13.48 -9.57
N ALA A 170 23.13 -14.74 -9.12
CA ALA A 170 24.31 -15.61 -9.24
C ALA A 170 24.70 -15.83 -10.72
N LEU A 171 23.73 -16.14 -11.58
CA LEU A 171 23.96 -16.29 -13.01
C LEU A 171 24.51 -15.01 -13.65
N ASN A 172 23.95 -13.85 -13.32
CA ASN A 172 24.43 -12.57 -13.81
C ASN A 172 25.87 -12.30 -13.34
N ALA A 173 26.21 -12.65 -12.10
CA ALA A 173 27.58 -12.50 -11.58
C ALA A 173 28.57 -13.40 -12.36
N VAL A 174 28.20 -14.66 -12.64
CA VAL A 174 29.02 -15.59 -13.44
C VAL A 174 29.23 -15.06 -14.87
N LEU A 175 28.19 -14.44 -15.46
CA LEU A 175 28.25 -13.86 -16.81
C LEU A 175 28.93 -12.49 -16.86
N GLY A 176 29.56 -12.02 -15.76
CA GLY A 176 30.18 -10.70 -15.69
C GLY A 176 29.21 -9.54 -15.86
N ARG A 177 27.91 -9.81 -15.84
CA ARG A 177 26.87 -8.78 -15.85
C ARG A 177 26.84 -8.20 -14.45
N ARG A 178 27.34 -6.96 -14.29
CA ARG A 178 27.18 -6.25 -13.02
C ARG A 178 25.69 -6.33 -12.63
N ALA A 179 25.42 -6.82 -11.41
CA ALA A 179 24.15 -6.56 -10.76
C ALA A 179 24.11 -5.04 -10.58
N HIS A 180 23.62 -4.32 -11.59
CA HIS A 180 23.18 -2.97 -11.35
C HIS A 180 22.14 -3.08 -10.24
N MET A 181 22.33 -2.41 -9.13
CA MET A 181 21.20 -1.90 -8.37
C MET A 181 20.40 -1.16 -9.44
N ASP A 182 19.34 -1.83 -9.87
CA ASP A 182 18.65 -1.48 -11.09
C ASP A 182 18.22 -0.02 -10.98
N ALA A 183 18.36 0.75 -12.05
CA ALA A 183 17.68 2.05 -12.17
C ALA A 183 16.20 1.96 -11.80
N LEU A 184 15.63 0.76 -11.85
CA LEU A 184 14.31 0.35 -11.36
C LEU A 184 14.14 0.38 -9.82
N SER A 185 15.21 0.58 -9.04
CA SER A 185 15.15 0.79 -7.60
C SER A 185 14.98 2.27 -7.21
N TYR A 186 14.97 3.16 -8.18
CA TYR A 186 14.75 4.59 -7.99
C TYR A 186 13.63 5.05 -8.91
N GLU A 187 12.87 5.99 -8.42
CA GLU A 187 11.84 6.67 -9.19
C GLU A 187 12.41 7.84 -10.00
N GLU A 188 11.64 8.33 -10.98
CA GLU A 188 12.06 9.46 -11.81
C GLU A 188 12.25 10.75 -10.99
N ASP A 189 11.55 10.87 -9.85
CA ASP A 189 11.72 11.97 -8.89
C ASP A 189 12.97 11.82 -8.01
N GLY A 190 13.68 10.69 -8.11
CA GLY A 190 14.94 10.40 -7.43
C GLY A 190 14.80 9.68 -6.10
N ASN A 191 13.59 9.33 -5.67
CA ASN A 191 13.39 8.55 -4.47
C ASN A 191 13.81 7.10 -4.67
N TYR A 192 14.39 6.51 -3.61
CA TYR A 192 14.60 5.07 -3.55
C TYR A 192 13.26 4.37 -3.26
N ILE A 193 12.93 3.36 -4.04
CA ILE A 193 11.72 2.54 -3.81
C ILE A 193 11.94 1.68 -2.57
N PHE A 194 11.36 2.11 -1.46
CA PHE A 194 11.50 1.45 -0.17
C PHE A 194 10.51 0.28 -0.07
N SER A 195 10.92 -0.90 -0.54
CA SER A 195 10.13 -2.12 -0.32
C SER A 195 10.15 -2.52 1.17
N ILE A 196 9.03 -3.06 1.66
CA ILE A 196 8.91 -3.51 3.05
C ILE A 196 9.13 -5.02 3.17
N SER A 197 9.64 -5.44 4.31
CA SER A 197 9.72 -6.85 4.68
C SER A 197 8.92 -7.16 5.95
N ARG A 198 8.48 -8.40 6.10
CA ARG A 198 7.84 -8.86 7.34
C ARG A 198 8.71 -8.56 8.57
N ARG A 199 10.02 -8.78 8.45
CA ARG A 199 10.94 -8.61 9.56
C ARG A 199 11.09 -7.16 10.01
N GLU A 200 11.05 -6.20 9.08
CA GLU A 200 11.06 -4.77 9.42
C GLU A 200 9.80 -4.38 10.17
N ILE A 201 8.63 -4.80 9.69
CA ILE A 201 7.35 -4.53 10.35
C ILE A 201 7.29 -5.16 11.75
N GLU A 202 7.72 -6.42 11.89
CA GLU A 202 7.82 -7.09 13.20
C GLU A 202 8.72 -6.32 14.17
N LYS A 203 9.88 -5.82 13.72
CA LYS A 203 10.80 -5.04 14.56
C LYS A 203 10.17 -3.73 15.05
N VAL A 204 9.44 -3.04 14.17
CA VAL A 204 8.72 -1.81 14.55
C VAL A 204 7.66 -2.14 15.61
N ALA A 205 6.85 -3.16 15.37
CA ALA A 205 5.80 -3.57 16.29
C ALA A 205 6.37 -4.05 17.66
N LEU A 206 7.44 -4.83 17.66
CA LEU A 206 8.13 -5.27 18.87
C LEU A 206 8.71 -4.06 19.65
N GLY A 207 9.33 -3.11 18.94
CA GLY A 207 9.89 -1.90 19.54
C GLY A 207 8.83 -1.00 20.19
N LEU A 208 7.60 -1.06 19.73
CA LEU A 208 6.43 -0.34 20.27
C LEU A 208 5.59 -1.18 21.24
N ASN A 209 6.05 -2.38 21.61
CA ASN A 209 5.32 -3.33 22.47
C ASN A 209 3.90 -3.64 21.94
N MET A 210 3.72 -3.67 20.63
CA MET A 210 2.43 -4.00 20.02
C MET A 210 2.13 -5.49 20.17
N PRO A 211 0.86 -5.89 20.43
CA PRO A 211 0.54 -7.28 20.69
C PRO A 211 0.50 -8.15 19.45
N GLN A 212 0.18 -7.60 18.28
CA GLN A 212 -0.04 -8.39 17.07
C GLN A 212 0.33 -7.64 15.80
N VAL A 213 0.78 -8.42 14.82
CA VAL A 213 0.89 -8.03 13.42
C VAL A 213 0.20 -9.06 12.53
N ALA A 214 -0.19 -8.67 11.33
CA ALA A 214 -0.70 -9.62 10.36
C ALA A 214 -0.10 -9.38 8.99
N PHE A 215 0.08 -10.45 8.21
CA PHE A 215 0.69 -10.39 6.90
C PHE A 215 -0.10 -11.20 5.88
N LYS A 216 -0.22 -10.63 4.67
CA LYS A 216 -0.71 -11.35 3.50
C LYS A 216 0.11 -10.93 2.29
N GLY A 217 0.79 -11.86 1.67
CA GLY A 217 1.45 -11.63 0.38
C GLY A 217 0.47 -11.87 -0.77
N PHE A 218 0.57 -11.09 -1.83
CA PHE A 218 -0.13 -11.38 -3.07
C PHE A 218 0.67 -10.90 -4.28
N ASN A 219 0.41 -11.55 -5.42
CA ASN A 219 1.06 -11.17 -6.66
C ASN A 219 0.19 -10.21 -7.45
N ASP A 220 0.88 -9.28 -8.08
CA ASP A 220 0.32 -8.36 -9.04
C ASP A 220 1.08 -8.43 -10.37
N PHE A 221 0.39 -8.08 -11.45
CA PHE A 221 0.99 -8.00 -12.76
C PHE A 221 0.29 -6.92 -13.59
N TYR A 222 1.01 -5.84 -13.80
CA TYR A 222 0.59 -4.79 -14.72
C TYR A 222 1.10 -5.06 -16.13
N CYS A 223 0.28 -4.75 -17.12
CA CYS A 223 0.70 -4.59 -18.51
C CYS A 223 -0.17 -3.50 -19.15
N ALA A 224 0.45 -2.67 -19.98
CA ALA A 224 -0.22 -1.54 -20.64
C ALA A 224 -1.52 -1.95 -21.33
N GLY A 225 -2.60 -1.21 -21.08
CA GLY A 225 -3.94 -1.43 -21.63
C GLY A 225 -4.91 -2.18 -20.70
N VAL A 226 -4.45 -2.73 -19.56
CA VAL A 226 -5.34 -3.38 -18.57
C VAL A 226 -6.33 -2.38 -17.98
N GLU A 227 -6.01 -1.09 -17.99
CA GLU A 227 -6.84 0.03 -17.55
C GLU A 227 -8.12 0.16 -18.36
N PHE A 228 -8.09 -0.32 -19.61
CA PHE A 228 -9.21 -0.23 -20.55
C PHE A 228 -9.80 -1.59 -20.92
N ALA A 229 -9.11 -2.66 -20.58
CA ALA A 229 -9.48 -4.01 -20.96
C ALA A 229 -10.42 -4.64 -19.93
N ALA A 230 -11.50 -5.26 -20.39
CA ALA A 230 -12.35 -6.07 -19.53
C ALA A 230 -11.56 -7.26 -18.93
N ILE A 231 -11.94 -7.70 -17.72
CA ILE A 231 -11.25 -8.80 -17.03
C ILE A 231 -11.28 -10.11 -17.83
N ASP A 232 -12.32 -10.34 -18.62
CA ASP A 232 -12.48 -11.55 -19.44
C ASP A 232 -11.92 -11.41 -20.86
N SER A 233 -11.36 -10.26 -21.22
CA SER A 233 -10.65 -10.05 -22.47
C SER A 233 -9.39 -10.92 -22.57
N ALA A 234 -8.79 -11.00 -23.75
CA ALA A 234 -7.52 -11.70 -23.95
C ALA A 234 -6.42 -11.13 -23.06
N LEU A 235 -6.38 -9.79 -22.87
CA LEU A 235 -5.40 -9.11 -22.02
C LEU A 235 -5.66 -9.39 -20.53
N GLY A 236 -6.90 -9.31 -20.06
CA GLY A 236 -7.28 -9.64 -18.69
C GLY A 236 -6.99 -11.11 -18.35
N LYS A 237 -7.28 -12.03 -19.26
CA LYS A 237 -6.91 -13.45 -19.11
C LYS A 237 -5.40 -13.66 -19.06
N LYS A 238 -4.63 -12.96 -19.88
CA LYS A 238 -3.16 -12.99 -19.83
C LYS A 238 -2.64 -12.50 -18.48
N MET A 239 -3.15 -11.39 -17.98
CA MET A 239 -2.81 -10.84 -16.68
C MET A 239 -3.09 -11.86 -15.56
N ARG A 240 -4.31 -12.41 -15.47
CA ARG A 240 -4.69 -13.42 -14.47
C ARG A 240 -3.80 -14.67 -14.53
N ARG A 241 -3.49 -15.18 -15.74
CA ARG A 241 -2.57 -16.32 -15.89
C ARG A 241 -1.18 -16.04 -15.38
N ARG A 242 -0.67 -14.82 -15.60
CA ARG A 242 0.65 -14.41 -15.07
C ARG A 242 0.65 -14.30 -13.56
N ILE A 243 -0.41 -13.77 -12.96
CA ILE A 243 -0.57 -13.74 -11.50
C ILE A 243 -0.63 -15.16 -10.96
N ALA A 244 -1.50 -16.02 -11.50
CA ALA A 244 -1.62 -17.42 -11.06
C ALA A 244 -0.30 -18.19 -11.18
N PHE A 245 0.48 -17.96 -12.23
CA PHE A 245 1.81 -18.55 -12.37
C PHE A 245 2.78 -18.08 -11.27
N LYS A 246 2.79 -16.79 -10.95
CA LYS A 246 3.58 -16.26 -9.83
C LYS A 246 3.12 -16.85 -8.47
N ASP A 247 1.80 -16.95 -8.27
CA ASP A 247 1.24 -17.55 -7.05
C ASP A 247 1.67 -18.99 -6.89
N MET A 248 1.70 -19.77 -7.98
CA MET A 248 2.24 -21.14 -8.00
C MET A 248 3.73 -21.17 -7.60
N LEU A 249 4.56 -20.29 -8.16
CA LEU A 249 5.97 -20.23 -7.78
C LEU A 249 6.17 -19.89 -6.30
N CYS A 250 5.34 -18.99 -5.77
CA CYS A 250 5.36 -18.65 -4.35
C CYS A 250 4.91 -19.84 -3.47
N SER A 251 3.88 -20.57 -3.86
CA SER A 251 3.42 -21.75 -3.12
C SER A 251 4.44 -22.89 -3.10
N MET A 252 5.31 -22.95 -4.11
CA MET A 252 6.44 -23.90 -4.17
C MET A 252 7.69 -23.41 -3.40
N GLY A 253 7.64 -22.22 -2.78
CA GLY A 253 8.79 -21.61 -2.10
C GLY A 253 9.92 -21.14 -3.03
N LEU A 254 9.67 -21.10 -4.35
CA LEU A 254 10.66 -20.67 -5.35
C LEU A 254 10.74 -19.14 -5.48
N ASP A 255 9.64 -18.46 -5.19
CA ASP A 255 9.55 -16.99 -5.25
C ASP A 255 8.79 -16.46 -4.03
N GLU A 256 8.83 -15.13 -3.86
CA GLU A 256 8.07 -14.39 -2.86
C GLU A 256 7.03 -13.50 -3.56
N PRO A 257 5.88 -13.24 -2.90
CA PRO A 257 4.87 -12.36 -3.44
C PRO A 257 5.43 -10.99 -3.80
N ALA A 258 4.88 -10.37 -4.85
CA ALA A 258 5.33 -9.06 -5.31
C ALA A 258 4.95 -7.93 -4.36
N LEU A 259 3.77 -8.05 -3.74
CA LEU A 259 3.24 -7.11 -2.76
C LEU A 259 3.07 -7.78 -1.40
N LEU A 260 3.29 -7.03 -0.35
CA LEU A 260 3.06 -7.41 1.04
C LEU A 260 1.98 -6.48 1.62
N MET A 261 0.92 -7.07 2.12
CA MET A 261 -0.01 -6.42 3.02
C MET A 261 0.45 -6.67 4.45
N ALA A 262 0.57 -5.62 5.25
CA ALA A 262 0.97 -5.69 6.65
C ALA A 262 -0.03 -4.92 7.51
N GLY A 263 -0.55 -5.55 8.55
CA GLY A 263 -1.34 -4.94 9.61
C GLY A 263 -0.54 -4.85 10.89
N LEU A 264 -0.51 -3.67 11.51
CA LEU A 264 0.07 -3.44 12.84
C LEU A 264 -1.09 -3.03 13.76
N PHE A 265 -1.30 -3.76 14.87
CA PHE A 265 -2.46 -3.57 15.73
C PHE A 265 -2.05 -3.14 17.13
N HIS A 266 -2.68 -2.08 17.64
CA HIS A 266 -2.47 -1.59 19.02
C HIS A 266 -3.11 -2.50 20.08
N PHE A 267 -4.13 -3.28 19.67
CA PHE A 267 -4.84 -4.24 20.52
C PHE A 267 -4.90 -5.60 19.86
N PRO A 268 -5.04 -6.68 20.64
CA PRO A 268 -5.28 -8.01 20.07
C PRO A 268 -6.58 -8.04 19.27
N LEU A 269 -6.50 -8.60 18.08
CA LEU A 269 -7.69 -8.87 17.26
C LEU A 269 -8.60 -9.89 17.97
N GLY A 270 -9.91 -9.73 17.83
CA GLY A 270 -10.87 -10.71 18.30
C GLY A 270 -10.81 -12.00 17.47
N GLU A 271 -11.34 -13.10 18.03
CA GLU A 271 -11.31 -14.40 17.36
C GLU A 271 -12.07 -14.41 16.03
N ARG A 272 -13.11 -13.58 15.90
CA ARG A 272 -13.86 -13.41 14.66
C ARG A 272 -13.01 -12.76 13.56
N GLU A 273 -12.30 -11.68 13.89
CA GLU A 273 -11.40 -11.00 12.96
C GLU A 273 -10.24 -11.91 12.57
N LYS A 274 -9.62 -12.62 13.51
CA LYS A 274 -8.55 -13.59 13.24
C LYS A 274 -9.02 -14.69 12.29
N ALA A 275 -10.18 -15.28 12.54
CA ALA A 275 -10.75 -16.32 11.70
C ALA A 275 -11.06 -15.79 10.29
N ALA A 276 -11.65 -14.60 10.17
CA ALA A 276 -11.95 -13.97 8.88
C ALA A 276 -10.67 -13.61 8.11
N MET A 277 -9.65 -13.10 8.79
CA MET A 277 -8.33 -12.83 8.19
C MET A 277 -7.67 -14.12 7.70
N SER A 278 -7.66 -15.17 8.52
CA SER A 278 -7.11 -16.49 8.14
C SER A 278 -7.84 -17.06 6.92
N ALA A 279 -9.16 -16.99 6.87
CA ALA A 279 -9.95 -17.44 5.73
C ALA A 279 -9.61 -16.69 4.42
N GLN A 280 -9.13 -15.45 4.52
CA GLN A 280 -8.65 -14.66 3.40
C GLN A 280 -7.14 -14.80 3.14
N GLY A 281 -6.46 -15.73 3.81
CA GLY A 281 -5.04 -16.00 3.61
C GLY A 281 -4.09 -15.04 4.33
N TRP A 282 -4.56 -14.31 5.33
CA TRP A 282 -3.69 -13.58 6.24
C TRP A 282 -3.08 -14.51 7.30
N GLN A 283 -1.86 -14.22 7.65
CA GLN A 283 -1.19 -14.82 8.81
C GLN A 283 -1.15 -13.79 9.92
N VAL A 284 -1.92 -13.98 10.97
CA VAL A 284 -1.85 -13.20 12.21
C VAL A 284 -0.76 -13.77 13.08
N VAL A 285 0.09 -12.90 13.61
CA VAL A 285 1.25 -13.24 14.44
C VAL A 285 1.11 -12.54 15.79
N ASP A 286 0.98 -13.29 16.85
CA ASP A 286 1.06 -12.78 18.21
C ASP A 286 2.53 -12.47 18.54
N LEU A 287 2.78 -11.27 19.05
CA LEU A 287 4.12 -10.81 19.41
C LEU A 287 4.34 -11.00 20.91
N PRO A 288 5.56 -11.33 21.33
CA PRO A 288 5.91 -11.40 22.74
C PRO A 288 5.83 -10.02 23.37
N ARG A 289 5.22 -9.92 24.54
CA ARG A 289 5.24 -8.71 25.34
C ARG A 289 6.65 -8.43 25.87
N ASN A 290 6.96 -7.16 25.98
CA ASN A 290 8.20 -6.73 26.64
C ASN A 290 8.12 -7.06 28.14
N PRO A 291 8.99 -7.97 28.67
CA PRO A 291 8.91 -8.40 30.07
C PRO A 291 9.29 -7.31 31.07
N TYR A 292 9.84 -6.19 30.59
CA TYR A 292 10.24 -5.04 31.40
C TYR A 292 9.25 -3.87 31.31
N HIS A 293 8.18 -4.01 30.52
CA HIS A 293 7.14 -2.99 30.42
C HIS A 293 6.09 -3.25 31.51
N PRO A 294 5.85 -2.31 32.43
CA PRO A 294 4.75 -2.44 33.38
C PRO A 294 3.41 -2.44 32.61
N ASP A 295 2.49 -3.28 33.03
CA ASP A 295 1.12 -3.35 32.50
C ASP A 295 0.36 -2.04 32.71
#